data_e728df081462a055aa5e0ebf96760600
#
_entry.id   e728df081462a055aa5e0ebf96760600
#
_cell.length_a   1.000
_cell.length_b   1.000
_cell.length_c   1.000
_cell.angle_alpha   90.00
_cell.angle_beta   90.00
_cell.angle_gamma   90.00
#
_symmetry.space_group_name_H-M   'P 1'
#
loop_
_entity.id
_entity.type
_entity.pdbx_description
1 polymer ?
#
loop_
_entity_poly.entity_id
_entity_poly.type
_entity_poly.pdbx_seq_one_letter_code
_entity_poly.pdbx_strand_id
1 'polypeptide(L)'
;MAIVVEHEKRKREILEKAMELFCRDGYEDVTFQKIADACGITRTTLYIYFGSKHEIFNFSIKQLSSDLEVKFLKIIKDHSITAEDCLRKITSDAIDACVEKKTLFEILVPYLTGLYKTGDNVYE
;
A
#
# COMPACT_ATOMS: atom_id res chain seq x y z
N MET A 1 17.48 2.08 19.59
CA MET A 1 17.69 1.69 18.18
C MET A 1 16.96 0.39 17.83
N ALA A 2 17.21 -0.72 18.51
CA ALA A 2 16.53 -2.00 18.26
C ALA A 2 15.00 -1.91 18.42
N ILE A 3 14.50 -1.15 19.37
CA ILE A 3 13.06 -0.96 19.63
C ILE A 3 12.38 -0.25 18.45
N VAL A 4 13.02 0.76 17.86
CA VAL A 4 12.48 1.51 16.72
C VAL A 4 12.40 0.60 15.49
N VAL A 5 13.45 -0.17 15.22
CA VAL A 5 13.51 -1.12 14.09
C VAL A 5 12.44 -2.18 14.23
N GLU A 6 12.25 -2.73 15.44
CA GLU A 6 11.22 -3.73 15.71
C GLU A 6 9.81 -3.16 15.57
N HIS A 7 9.58 -1.91 16.00
CA HIS A 7 8.31 -1.21 15.84
C HIS A 7 7.96 -1.03 14.34
N GLU A 8 8.91 -0.59 13.54
CA GLU A 8 8.71 -0.42 12.10
C GLU A 8 8.49 -1.76 11.39
N LYS A 9 9.19 -2.80 11.81
CA LYS A 9 9.00 -4.16 11.30
C LYS A 9 7.57 -4.64 11.58
N ARG A 10 7.08 -4.45 12.80
CA ARG A 10 5.73 -4.83 13.21
C ARG A 10 4.67 -4.06 12.42
N LYS A 11 4.86 -2.76 12.21
CA LYS A 11 4.00 -1.95 11.37
C LYS A 11 3.88 -2.52 9.95
N ARG A 12 5.00 -2.89 9.37
CA ARG A 12 5.05 -3.46 8.02
C ARG A 12 4.29 -4.78 7.93
N GLU A 13 4.48 -5.65 8.91
CA GLU A 13 3.76 -6.93 9.00
C GLU A 13 2.24 -6.70 9.07
N ILE A 14 1.81 -5.72 9.86
CA ILE A 14 0.39 -5.35 9.98
C ILE A 14 -0.15 -4.85 8.64
N LEU A 15 0.61 -3.98 7.94
CA LEU A 15 0.20 -3.46 6.63
C LEU A 15 0.06 -4.57 5.59
N GLU A 16 0.97 -5.54 5.57
CA GLU A 16 0.91 -6.69 4.66
C GLU A 16 -0.34 -7.53 4.92
N LYS A 17 -0.62 -7.86 6.18
CA LYS A 17 -1.81 -8.63 6.56
C LYS A 17 -3.10 -7.89 6.24
N ALA A 18 -3.16 -6.60 6.56
CA ALA A 18 -4.31 -5.77 6.26
C ALA A 18 -4.57 -5.71 4.75
N MET A 19 -3.53 -5.55 3.94
CA MET A 19 -3.65 -5.51 2.49
C MET A 19 -4.18 -6.83 1.92
N GLU A 20 -3.73 -7.97 2.43
CA GLU A 20 -4.27 -9.29 2.07
C GLU A 20 -5.78 -9.36 2.32
N LEU A 21 -6.23 -8.86 3.49
CA LEU A 21 -7.64 -8.83 3.85
C LEU A 21 -8.45 -7.89 2.93
N PHE A 22 -7.93 -6.70 2.66
CA PHE A 22 -8.59 -5.76 1.76
C PHE A 22 -8.74 -6.33 0.35
N CYS A 23 -7.72 -7.03 -0.13
CA CYS A 23 -7.76 -7.67 -1.45
C CYS A 23 -8.74 -8.84 -1.50
N ARG A 24 -8.87 -9.59 -0.41
CA ARG A 24 -9.76 -10.75 -0.33
C ARG A 24 -11.22 -10.37 -0.14
N ASP A 25 -11.49 -9.47 0.82
CA ASP A 25 -12.85 -9.20 1.30
C ASP A 25 -13.39 -7.83 0.84
N GLY A 26 -12.56 -6.95 0.29
CA GLY A 26 -12.91 -5.57 -0.05
C GLY A 26 -12.77 -4.64 1.14
N TYR A 27 -12.61 -3.34 0.86
CA TYR A 27 -12.36 -2.34 1.90
C TYR A 27 -13.49 -2.26 2.93
N GLU A 28 -14.75 -2.27 2.47
CA GLU A 28 -15.90 -2.08 3.36
C GLU A 28 -16.12 -3.25 4.31
N ASP A 29 -15.83 -4.48 3.86
CA ASP A 29 -16.07 -5.70 4.65
C ASP A 29 -14.95 -6.00 5.64
N VAL A 30 -13.81 -5.33 5.54
CA VAL A 30 -12.71 -5.47 6.50
C VAL A 30 -12.92 -4.51 7.66
N THR A 31 -12.92 -5.05 8.88
CA THR A 31 -13.03 -4.27 10.11
C THR A 31 -11.67 -4.16 10.79
N PHE A 32 -11.50 -3.18 11.67
CA PHE A 32 -10.30 -3.02 12.48
C PHE A 32 -10.03 -4.27 13.31
N GLN A 33 -11.10 -4.89 13.86
CA GLN A 33 -10.99 -6.15 14.63
C GLN A 33 -10.50 -7.31 13.77
N LYS A 34 -10.99 -7.43 12.54
CA LYS A 34 -10.51 -8.47 11.61
C LYS A 34 -9.02 -8.35 11.34
N ILE A 35 -8.53 -7.12 11.21
CA ILE A 35 -7.08 -6.87 11.02
C ILE A 35 -6.30 -7.31 12.25
N ALA A 36 -6.74 -6.93 13.45
CA ALA A 36 -6.11 -7.34 14.70
C ALA A 36 -6.06 -8.86 14.83
N ASP A 37 -7.18 -9.54 14.56
CA ASP A 37 -7.28 -11.00 14.61
C ASP A 37 -6.32 -11.67 13.63
N ALA A 38 -6.22 -11.17 12.40
CA ALA A 38 -5.30 -11.69 11.39
C ALA A 38 -3.84 -11.52 11.77
N CYS A 39 -3.51 -10.47 12.51
CA CYS A 39 -2.15 -10.22 13.00
C CYS A 39 -1.84 -10.95 14.32
N GLY A 40 -2.82 -11.61 14.92
CA GLY A 40 -2.64 -12.29 16.20
C GLY A 40 -2.42 -11.35 17.38
N ILE A 41 -2.97 -10.13 17.30
CA ILE A 41 -2.87 -9.11 18.34
C ILE A 41 -4.25 -8.64 18.77
N THR A 42 -4.30 -7.96 19.92
CA THR A 42 -5.54 -7.35 20.40
C THR A 42 -5.82 -6.06 19.64
N ARG A 43 -7.08 -5.66 19.63
CA ARG A 43 -7.52 -4.37 19.07
C ARG A 43 -6.78 -3.19 19.73
N THR A 44 -6.58 -3.27 21.03
CA THR A 44 -5.82 -2.26 21.82
C THR A 44 -4.38 -2.15 21.32
N THR A 45 -3.72 -3.29 21.08
CA THR A 45 -2.37 -3.32 20.54
C THR A 45 -2.31 -2.72 19.14
N LEU A 46 -3.30 -3.02 18.29
CA LEU A 46 -3.36 -2.46 16.94
C LEU A 46 -3.47 -0.92 16.99
N TYR A 47 -4.20 -0.35 17.94
CA TYR A 47 -4.32 1.11 18.11
C TYR A 47 -2.98 1.79 18.44
N ILE A 48 -2.00 1.05 18.97
CA ILE A 48 -0.65 1.58 19.21
C ILE A 48 0.03 1.95 17.89
N TYR A 49 -0.27 1.20 16.81
CA TYR A 49 0.36 1.38 15.50
C TYR A 49 -0.46 2.24 14.55
N PHE A 50 -1.77 2.10 14.56
CA PHE A 50 -2.68 2.78 13.62
C PHE A 50 -3.96 3.21 14.32
N GLY A 51 -4.45 4.38 13.99
CA GLY A 51 -5.65 4.95 14.62
C GLY A 51 -6.96 4.42 14.04
N SER A 52 -6.96 3.92 12.80
CA SER A 52 -8.18 3.48 12.13
C SER A 52 -7.87 2.58 10.92
N LYS A 53 -8.89 1.91 10.41
CA LYS A 53 -8.84 1.14 9.16
C LYS A 53 -8.40 2.03 7.99
N HIS A 54 -8.94 3.23 7.91
CA HIS A 54 -8.61 4.21 6.87
C HIS A 54 -7.12 4.57 6.90
N GLU A 55 -6.57 4.79 8.09
CA GLU A 55 -5.15 5.09 8.26
C GLU A 55 -4.28 3.92 7.79
N ILE A 56 -4.64 2.69 8.15
CA ILE A 56 -3.94 1.48 7.69
C ILE A 56 -3.94 1.41 6.16
N PHE A 57 -5.08 1.64 5.54
CA PHE A 57 -5.21 1.62 4.08
C PHE A 57 -4.34 2.69 3.42
N ASN A 58 -4.37 3.91 3.94
CA ASN A 58 -3.54 5.01 3.42
C ASN A 58 -2.04 4.70 3.53
N PHE A 59 -1.58 4.16 4.65
CA PHE A 59 -0.18 3.76 4.81
C PHE A 59 0.20 2.64 3.84
N SER A 60 -0.70 1.70 3.61
CA SER A 60 -0.47 0.62 2.64
C SER A 60 -0.29 1.15 1.21
N ILE A 61 -1.10 2.12 0.81
CA ILE A 61 -0.99 2.78 -0.50
C ILE A 61 0.31 3.59 -0.60
N LYS A 62 0.68 4.31 0.45
CA LYS A 62 1.94 5.06 0.48
C LYS A 62 3.15 4.14 0.37
N GLN A 63 3.11 2.99 1.02
CA GLN A 63 4.18 1.99 0.95
C GLN A 63 4.34 1.46 -0.48
N LEU A 64 3.23 1.11 -1.13
CA LEU A 64 3.24 0.64 -2.52
C LEU A 64 3.78 1.72 -3.46
N SER A 65 3.33 2.96 -3.30
CA SER A 65 3.79 4.11 -4.10
C SER A 65 5.28 4.34 -3.94
N SER A 66 5.78 4.28 -2.70
CA SER A 66 7.21 4.43 -2.39
C SER A 66 8.05 3.34 -3.05
N ASP A 67 7.61 2.09 -3.01
CA ASP A 67 8.31 0.96 -3.62
C ASP A 67 8.41 1.13 -5.14
N LEU A 68 7.35 1.58 -5.79
CA LEU A 68 7.33 1.86 -7.23
C LEU A 68 8.23 3.03 -7.59
N GLU A 69 8.23 4.09 -6.77
CA GLU A 69 9.08 5.26 -6.96
C GLU A 69 10.55 4.87 -6.94
N VAL A 70 10.97 4.06 -5.96
CA VAL A 70 12.36 3.57 -5.86
C VAL A 70 12.74 2.78 -7.12
N LYS A 71 11.88 1.90 -7.60
CA LYS A 71 12.10 1.13 -8.83
C LYS A 71 12.29 2.04 -10.05
N PHE A 72 11.40 3.01 -10.23
CA PHE A 72 11.43 3.91 -11.38
C PHE A 72 12.65 4.83 -11.35
N LEU A 73 13.03 5.33 -10.18
CA LEU A 73 14.23 6.16 -10.03
C LEU A 73 15.51 5.39 -10.40
N LYS A 74 15.61 4.12 -10.04
CA LYS A 74 16.74 3.28 -10.45
C LYS A 74 16.86 3.17 -11.96
N ILE A 75 15.73 2.99 -12.65
CA ILE A 75 15.70 2.90 -14.12
C ILE A 75 16.09 4.23 -14.75
N ILE A 76 15.54 5.34 -14.26
CA ILE A 76 15.81 6.69 -14.78
C ILE A 76 17.29 7.08 -14.59
N LYS A 77 17.89 6.69 -13.47
CA LYS A 77 19.29 7.01 -13.14
C LYS A 77 20.30 6.09 -13.82
N ASP A 78 19.87 5.06 -14.50
CA ASP A 78 20.75 4.15 -15.24
C ASP A 78 21.13 4.77 -16.59
N HIS A 79 22.33 5.37 -16.65
CA HIS A 79 22.84 6.00 -17.86
C HIS A 79 23.40 5.00 -18.89
N SER A 80 23.40 3.70 -18.57
CA SER A 80 23.87 2.65 -19.49
C SER A 80 22.82 2.24 -20.53
N ILE A 81 21.55 2.68 -20.35
CA ILE A 81 20.44 2.35 -21.24
C ILE A 81 19.97 3.59 -22.00
N THR A 82 19.37 3.37 -23.16
CA THR A 82 18.80 4.45 -23.97
C THR A 82 17.50 4.97 -23.34
N ALA A 83 17.09 6.18 -23.73
CA ALA A 83 15.80 6.74 -23.30
C ALA A 83 14.62 5.87 -23.70
N GLU A 84 14.69 5.26 -24.89
CA GLU A 84 13.66 4.34 -25.36
C GLU A 84 13.56 3.09 -24.48
N ASP A 85 14.71 2.48 -24.14
CA ASP A 85 14.76 1.31 -23.25
C ASP A 85 14.29 1.66 -21.84
N CYS A 86 14.63 2.83 -21.35
CA CYS A 86 14.17 3.34 -20.05
C CYS A 86 12.64 3.42 -20.03
N LEU A 87 12.04 4.03 -21.03
CA LEU A 87 10.59 4.16 -21.14
C LEU A 87 9.91 2.79 -21.25
N ARG A 88 10.52 1.89 -22.02
CA ARG A 88 10.02 0.51 -22.19
C ARG A 88 10.01 -0.26 -20.86
N LYS A 89 11.08 -0.16 -20.08
CA LYS A 89 11.18 -0.79 -18.76
C LYS A 89 10.15 -0.23 -17.78
N ILE A 90 10.01 1.09 -17.70
CA ILE A 90 9.04 1.74 -16.83
C ILE A 90 7.61 1.30 -17.18
N THR A 91 7.28 1.28 -18.47
CA THR A 91 5.96 0.86 -18.95
C THR A 91 5.70 -0.61 -18.62
N SER A 92 6.68 -1.48 -18.88
CA SER A 92 6.59 -2.91 -18.57
C SER A 92 6.39 -3.16 -17.07
N ASP A 93 7.18 -2.51 -16.22
CA ASP A 93 7.07 -2.65 -14.77
C ASP A 93 5.73 -2.13 -14.24
N ALA A 94 5.22 -1.05 -14.82
CA ALA A 94 3.91 -0.51 -14.46
C ALA A 94 2.78 -1.50 -14.82
N ILE A 95 2.85 -2.10 -15.99
CA ILE A 95 1.87 -3.11 -16.43
C ILE A 95 1.94 -4.35 -15.55
N ASP A 96 3.15 -4.84 -15.24
CA ASP A 96 3.35 -6.00 -14.37
C ASP A 96 2.80 -5.74 -12.96
N ALA A 97 3.03 -4.54 -12.41
CA ALA A 97 2.48 -4.14 -11.12
C ALA A 97 0.95 -4.12 -11.13
N CYS A 98 0.34 -3.63 -12.21
CA CYS A 98 -1.13 -3.64 -12.36
C CYS A 98 -1.68 -5.06 -12.42
N VAL A 99 -0.99 -5.98 -13.11
CA VAL A 99 -1.41 -7.39 -13.21
C VAL A 99 -1.25 -8.10 -11.86
N GLU A 100 -0.12 -7.95 -11.20
CA GLU A 100 0.15 -8.58 -9.89
C GLU A 100 -0.80 -8.06 -8.80
N LYS A 101 -1.11 -6.76 -8.83
CA LYS A 101 -1.93 -6.08 -7.84
C LYS A 101 -3.33 -5.76 -8.35
N LYS A 102 -3.84 -6.57 -9.29
CA LYS A 102 -5.15 -6.34 -9.91
C LYS A 102 -6.25 -6.10 -8.87
N THR A 103 -6.34 -6.95 -7.85
CA THR A 103 -7.36 -6.83 -6.80
C THR A 103 -7.21 -5.53 -6.02
N LEU A 104 -5.97 -5.10 -5.75
CA LEU A 104 -5.71 -3.82 -5.10
C LEU A 104 -6.22 -2.65 -5.95
N PHE A 105 -5.97 -2.66 -7.25
CA PHE A 105 -6.46 -1.61 -8.16
C PHE A 105 -7.98 -1.63 -8.28
N GLU A 106 -8.61 -2.79 -8.27
CA GLU A 106 -10.07 -2.91 -8.26
C GLU A 106 -10.71 -2.28 -7.02
N ILE A 107 -10.02 -2.32 -5.88
CA ILE A 107 -10.46 -1.68 -4.64
C ILE A 107 -10.11 -0.20 -4.64
N LEU A 108 -8.92 0.14 -5.09
CA LEU A 108 -8.37 1.51 -5.05
C LEU A 108 -9.21 2.48 -5.89
N VAL A 109 -9.63 2.08 -7.09
CA VAL A 109 -10.39 2.95 -8.00
C VAL A 109 -11.70 3.43 -7.37
N PRO A 110 -12.59 2.55 -6.83
CA PRO A 110 -13.79 3.00 -6.12
C PRO A 110 -13.50 3.85 -4.90
N TYR A 111 -12.43 3.52 -4.15
CA TYR A 111 -12.03 4.28 -2.98
C TYR A 111 -11.64 5.71 -3.35
N LEU A 112 -10.79 5.89 -4.35
CA LEU A 112 -10.37 7.20 -4.86
C LEU A 112 -11.54 7.99 -5.42
N THR A 113 -12.45 7.34 -6.15
CA THR A 113 -13.67 7.96 -6.67
C THR A 113 -14.57 8.44 -5.53
N GLY A 114 -14.70 7.66 -4.47
CA GLY A 114 -15.45 8.03 -3.27
C GLY A 114 -14.86 9.27 -2.59
N LEU A 115 -13.55 9.31 -2.41
CA LEU A 115 -12.85 10.47 -1.84
C LEU A 115 -13.05 11.73 -2.70
N TYR A 116 -12.95 11.59 -4.00
CA TYR A 116 -13.17 12.70 -4.93
C TYR A 116 -14.59 13.28 -4.80
N LYS A 117 -15.60 12.41 -4.70
CA LYS A 117 -16.99 12.83 -4.54
C LYS A 117 -17.26 13.54 -3.21
N THR A 118 -16.56 13.14 -2.15
CA THR A 118 -16.70 13.77 -0.83
C THR A 118 -15.87 15.04 -0.69
N GLY A 119 -15.02 15.34 -1.66
CA GLY A 119 -14.14 16.50 -1.63
C GLY A 119 -12.94 16.36 -0.72
N ASP A 120 -12.67 15.17 -0.24
CA ASP A 120 -11.49 14.89 0.57
C ASP A 120 -10.23 14.97 -0.30
N ASN A 121 -9.15 15.46 0.30
CA ASN A 121 -7.89 15.61 -0.41
C ASN A 121 -7.19 14.27 -0.53
N VAL A 122 -7.12 13.75 -1.74
CA VAL A 122 -6.54 12.43 -2.03
C VAL A 122 -5.01 12.42 -1.83
N TYR A 123 -4.37 13.59 -1.84
CA TYR A 123 -2.92 13.72 -1.81
C TYR A 123 -2.33 14.07 -0.44
N GLU A 124 -3.13 14.19 0.56
CA GLU A 124 -2.66 14.44 1.92
C GLU A 124 -2.28 13.17 2.69
#